data_faeaad3af9c298beaeb47ec78ad27059
#
_entry.id   faeaad3af9c298beaeb47ec78ad27059
#
_cell.length_a   1.000
_cell.length_b   1.000
_cell.length_c   1.000
_cell.angle_alpha   90.00
_cell.angle_beta   90.00
_cell.angle_gamma   90.00
#
_symmetry.space_group_name_H-M   'P 1'
#
loop_
_entity.id
_entity.type
_entity.pdbx_description
1 polymer ?
#
loop_
_entity_poly.entity_id
_entity_poly.type
_entity_poly.pdbx_seq_one_letter_code
_entity_poly.pdbx_strand_id
1 'polypeptide(L)'
;LRSHLLCKRILSNLSRIGAMGVLFWLLAYSAAFAQQDTIRVEERKSKKEKPDYSSLPKNPRKATRLSAILPGAGQVYNGKAWKVPILYAGFMADIYFIGYNNRRYQVFREALFAFDDGEPNLFPSLNRDALVRNVDYWRRNRDLTILLLGVIYALNIIDANVDAHLSGFDISDELSLAIEPSMQQFAAQNQALGLSVKLKFK
;
A
#
# COMPACT_ATOMS: atom_id res chain seq x y z
N LEU A 1 -30.80 -43.45 45.07
CA LEU A 1 -30.94 -42.41 44.04
C LEU A 1 -29.61 -41.65 43.75
N ARG A 2 -28.72 -41.44 44.74
CA ARG A 2 -27.44 -40.70 44.59
C ARG A 2 -26.38 -41.46 43.83
N SER A 3 -26.34 -42.81 43.88
CA SER A 3 -25.34 -43.65 43.21
C SER A 3 -25.56 -43.72 41.69
N HIS A 4 -26.81 -43.62 41.21
CA HIS A 4 -27.11 -43.65 39.77
C HIS A 4 -26.74 -42.36 39.05
N LEU A 5 -26.74 -41.21 39.71
CA LEU A 5 -26.35 -39.91 39.14
C LEU A 5 -24.83 -39.78 39.02
N LEU A 6 -24.09 -40.33 39.99
CA LEU A 6 -22.60 -40.36 39.93
C LEU A 6 -22.10 -41.26 38.81
N CYS A 7 -22.71 -42.41 38.60
CA CYS A 7 -22.35 -43.35 37.55
C CYS A 7 -22.59 -42.73 36.15
N LYS A 8 -23.70 -42.04 35.93
CA LYS A 8 -24.01 -41.35 34.68
C LYS A 8 -23.00 -40.20 34.38
N ARG A 9 -22.56 -39.46 35.41
CA ARG A 9 -21.62 -38.36 35.28
C ARG A 9 -20.20 -38.85 34.94
N ILE A 10 -19.79 -39.98 35.49
CA ILE A 10 -18.50 -40.63 35.21
C ILE A 10 -18.49 -41.18 33.77
N LEU A 11 -19.58 -41.86 33.36
CA LEU A 11 -19.67 -42.37 31.98
C LEU A 11 -19.68 -41.24 30.93
N SER A 12 -20.34 -40.12 31.18
CA SER A 12 -20.38 -38.98 30.26
C SER A 12 -19.02 -38.24 30.15
N ASN A 13 -18.24 -38.26 31.22
CA ASN A 13 -16.88 -37.71 31.19
C ASN A 13 -15.88 -38.62 30.49
N LEU A 14 -16.00 -39.95 30.66
CA LEU A 14 -15.18 -40.90 29.90
C LEU A 14 -15.44 -40.86 28.38
N SER A 15 -16.71 -40.67 27.97
CA SER A 15 -17.04 -40.54 26.55
C SER A 15 -16.48 -39.26 25.92
N ARG A 16 -16.43 -38.15 26.70
CA ARG A 16 -15.83 -36.87 26.24
C ARG A 16 -14.29 -36.96 26.13
N ILE A 17 -13.62 -37.61 27.06
CA ILE A 17 -12.18 -37.83 27.04
C ILE A 17 -11.79 -38.75 25.87
N GLY A 18 -12.58 -39.83 25.62
CA GLY A 18 -12.40 -40.69 24.46
C GLY A 18 -12.59 -39.96 23.13
N ALA A 19 -13.62 -39.08 23.01
CA ALA A 19 -13.87 -38.31 21.81
C ALA A 19 -12.76 -37.25 21.53
N MET A 20 -12.23 -36.62 22.56
CA MET A 20 -11.09 -35.69 22.42
C MET A 20 -9.81 -36.41 22.03
N GLY A 21 -9.56 -37.63 22.57
CA GLY A 21 -8.42 -38.46 22.19
C GLY A 21 -8.45 -38.89 20.72
N VAL A 22 -9.64 -39.30 20.24
CA VAL A 22 -9.83 -39.68 18.83
C VAL A 22 -9.66 -38.46 17.90
N LEU A 23 -10.17 -37.30 18.30
CA LEU A 23 -10.02 -36.07 17.53
C LEU A 23 -8.55 -35.62 17.43
N PHE A 24 -7.83 -35.71 18.54
CA PHE A 24 -6.39 -35.41 18.57
C PHE A 24 -5.58 -36.40 17.72
N TRP A 25 -5.96 -37.68 17.73
CA TRP A 25 -5.31 -38.72 16.93
C TRP A 25 -5.58 -38.54 15.43
N LEU A 26 -6.82 -38.12 15.05
CA LEU A 26 -7.17 -37.81 13.66
C LEU A 26 -6.43 -36.57 13.15
N LEU A 27 -6.26 -35.53 13.99
CA LEU A 27 -5.49 -34.34 13.64
C LEU A 27 -3.98 -34.64 13.51
N ALA A 28 -3.44 -35.50 14.38
CA ALA A 28 -2.04 -35.95 14.26
C ALA A 28 -1.81 -36.83 13.02
N TYR A 29 -2.80 -37.64 12.63
CA TYR A 29 -2.74 -38.47 11.43
C TYR A 29 -2.79 -37.63 10.15
N SER A 30 -3.61 -36.56 10.10
CA SER A 30 -3.65 -35.67 8.97
C SER A 30 -2.37 -34.83 8.82
N ALA A 31 -1.72 -34.48 9.92
CA ALA A 31 -0.43 -33.79 9.90
C ALA A 31 0.70 -34.69 9.38
N ALA A 32 0.65 -36.00 9.67
CA ALA A 32 1.63 -36.96 9.17
C ALA A 32 1.51 -37.23 7.66
N PHE A 33 0.27 -37.17 7.10
CA PHE A 33 0.07 -37.31 5.65
C PHE A 33 0.46 -36.01 4.88
N ALA A 34 0.34 -34.82 5.50
CA ALA A 34 0.78 -33.58 4.88
C ALA A 34 2.30 -33.45 4.73
N GLN A 35 3.07 -34.28 5.40
CA GLN A 35 4.54 -34.30 5.31
C GLN A 35 5.12 -35.20 4.22
N GLN A 36 4.31 -36.03 3.55
CA GLN A 36 4.80 -36.99 2.56
C GLN A 36 4.81 -36.50 1.12
N ASP A 37 4.17 -35.36 0.82
CA ASP A 37 4.16 -34.71 -0.50
C ASP A 37 5.02 -33.43 -0.57
N THR A 38 5.97 -33.24 0.33
CA THR A 38 7.10 -32.39 -0.01
C THR A 38 7.88 -33.07 -1.12
N ILE A 39 7.48 -32.83 -2.38
CA ILE A 39 8.38 -32.83 -3.51
C ILE A 39 9.70 -32.28 -2.96
N ARG A 40 10.73 -33.12 -2.91
CA ARG A 40 12.11 -32.67 -2.78
C ARG A 40 12.35 -31.79 -4.00
N VAL A 41 11.92 -30.54 -3.89
CA VAL A 41 12.55 -29.47 -4.63
C VAL A 41 13.96 -29.52 -4.06
N GLU A 42 14.85 -30.19 -4.78
CA GLU A 42 16.26 -29.95 -4.63
C GLU A 42 16.34 -28.44 -4.58
N GLU A 43 16.57 -27.88 -3.39
CA GLU A 43 17.13 -26.56 -3.28
C GLU A 43 18.45 -26.62 -4.06
N ARG A 44 18.37 -26.53 -5.38
CA ARG A 44 19.39 -25.83 -6.10
C ARG A 44 19.44 -24.50 -5.36
N LYS A 45 20.33 -24.42 -4.41
CA LYS A 45 20.93 -23.17 -3.96
C LYS A 45 21.59 -22.59 -5.22
N SER A 46 20.77 -22.21 -6.17
CA SER A 46 21.11 -21.21 -7.15
C SER A 46 21.54 -20.06 -6.26
N LYS A 47 22.85 -19.97 -6.09
CA LYS A 47 23.52 -18.79 -5.55
C LYS A 47 22.94 -17.70 -6.41
N LYS A 48 21.83 -17.05 -5.93
CA LYS A 48 21.18 -15.95 -6.68
C LYS A 48 22.30 -14.95 -6.83
N GLU A 49 22.94 -15.00 -7.97
CA GLU A 49 23.98 -14.08 -8.36
C GLU A 49 23.37 -12.70 -8.16
N LYS A 50 23.97 -11.92 -7.27
CA LYS A 50 23.44 -10.60 -6.95
C LYS A 50 23.42 -9.84 -8.25
N PRO A 51 22.28 -9.31 -8.71
CA PRO A 51 22.22 -8.58 -9.96
C PRO A 51 23.36 -7.55 -9.99
N ASP A 52 24.15 -7.58 -11.04
CA ASP A 52 25.22 -6.61 -11.26
C ASP A 52 24.60 -5.31 -11.78
N TYR A 53 24.70 -4.26 -10.97
CA TYR A 53 24.23 -2.92 -11.33
C TYR A 53 25.38 -1.98 -11.70
N SER A 54 26.59 -2.53 -11.97
CA SER A 54 27.75 -1.73 -12.30
C SER A 54 27.63 -0.97 -13.63
N SER A 55 26.82 -1.52 -14.55
CA SER A 55 26.52 -0.90 -15.85
C SER A 55 25.50 0.25 -15.77
N LEU A 56 24.76 0.39 -14.65
CA LEU A 56 23.76 1.44 -14.53
C LEU A 56 24.35 2.72 -13.94
N PRO A 57 24.03 3.90 -14.51
CA PRO A 57 24.46 5.21 -13.99
C PRO A 57 23.99 5.45 -12.55
N LYS A 58 22.86 4.85 -12.15
CA LYS A 58 22.27 4.92 -10.80
C LYS A 58 22.04 3.52 -10.25
N ASN A 59 22.43 3.30 -9.00
CA ASN A 59 22.25 2.01 -8.33
C ASN A 59 20.85 1.88 -7.73
N PRO A 60 19.97 0.97 -8.24
CA PRO A 60 18.59 0.83 -7.78
C PRO A 60 18.47 0.48 -6.29
N ARG A 61 19.37 -0.36 -5.77
CA ARG A 61 19.38 -0.72 -4.34
C ARG A 61 19.67 0.48 -3.44
N LYS A 62 20.55 1.38 -3.88
CA LYS A 62 20.87 2.60 -3.14
C LYS A 62 19.69 3.57 -3.18
N ALA A 63 19.07 3.77 -4.34
CA ALA A 63 17.88 4.60 -4.48
C ALA A 63 16.72 4.12 -3.58
N THR A 64 16.45 2.80 -3.59
CA THR A 64 15.42 2.18 -2.75
C THR A 64 15.68 2.40 -1.27
N ARG A 65 16.91 2.15 -0.79
CA ARG A 65 17.27 2.34 0.63
C ARG A 65 17.16 3.79 1.05
N LEU A 66 17.58 4.72 0.22
CA LEU A 66 17.45 6.15 0.51
C LEU A 66 15.99 6.57 0.63
N SER A 67 15.11 6.12 -0.29
CA SER A 67 13.67 6.40 -0.23
C SER A 67 12.96 5.71 0.93
N ALA A 68 13.49 4.56 1.40
CA ALA A 68 12.96 3.85 2.57
C ALA A 68 13.36 4.50 3.90
N ILE A 69 14.47 5.23 3.97
CA ILE A 69 14.88 5.94 5.19
C ILE A 69 14.26 7.35 5.21
N LEU A 70 14.35 8.05 4.08
CA LEU A 70 13.82 9.40 3.93
C LEU A 70 13.01 9.47 2.62
N PRO A 71 11.68 9.63 2.70
CA PRO A 71 10.84 9.77 1.51
C PRO A 71 11.35 10.88 0.59
N GLY A 72 11.53 10.56 -0.69
CA GLY A 72 12.07 11.52 -1.67
C GLY A 72 13.58 11.51 -1.85
N ALA A 73 14.37 10.96 -0.93
CA ALA A 73 15.83 10.94 -1.05
C ALA A 73 16.32 10.11 -2.26
N GLY A 74 15.61 9.05 -2.62
CA GLY A 74 15.89 8.27 -3.81
C GLY A 74 15.65 9.05 -5.11
N GLN A 75 14.61 9.88 -5.15
CA GLN A 75 14.31 10.75 -6.29
C GLN A 75 15.42 11.82 -6.47
N VAL A 76 15.89 12.40 -5.36
CA VAL A 76 17.05 13.32 -5.39
C VAL A 76 18.28 12.60 -5.90
N TYR A 77 18.57 11.39 -5.40
CA TYR A 77 19.70 10.58 -5.87
C TYR A 77 19.60 10.26 -7.37
N ASN A 78 18.39 10.02 -7.87
CA ASN A 78 18.15 9.77 -9.30
C ASN A 78 18.21 11.04 -10.19
N GLY A 79 18.35 12.23 -9.58
CA GLY A 79 18.35 13.51 -10.29
C GLY A 79 16.96 14.06 -10.61
N LYS A 80 15.90 13.44 -10.07
CA LYS A 80 14.51 13.83 -10.27
C LYS A 80 13.93 14.58 -9.05
N ALA A 81 14.70 15.52 -8.50
CA ALA A 81 14.36 16.28 -7.30
C ALA A 81 13.04 17.05 -7.41
N TRP A 82 12.57 17.36 -8.62
CA TRP A 82 11.27 18.03 -8.85
C TRP A 82 10.06 17.20 -8.39
N LYS A 83 10.20 15.85 -8.27
CA LYS A 83 9.14 14.97 -7.75
C LYS A 83 8.96 15.14 -6.23
N VAL A 84 9.99 15.57 -5.53
CA VAL A 84 9.99 15.65 -4.06
C VAL A 84 8.92 16.61 -3.52
N PRO A 85 8.77 17.85 -4.03
CA PRO A 85 7.70 18.74 -3.58
C PRO A 85 6.29 18.14 -3.78
N ILE A 86 6.06 17.42 -4.88
CA ILE A 86 4.77 16.77 -5.17
C ILE A 86 4.50 15.66 -4.16
N LEU A 87 5.52 14.84 -3.85
CA LEU A 87 5.43 13.79 -2.86
C LEU A 87 5.05 14.35 -1.47
N TYR A 88 5.75 15.40 -1.02
CA TYR A 88 5.48 16.01 0.28
C TYR A 88 4.13 16.73 0.31
N ALA A 89 3.69 17.33 -0.79
CA ALA A 89 2.33 17.88 -0.89
C ALA A 89 1.27 16.77 -0.70
N GLY A 90 1.49 15.59 -1.30
CA GLY A 90 0.64 14.41 -1.10
C GLY A 90 0.61 13.97 0.37
N PHE A 91 1.76 13.85 1.02
CA PHE A 91 1.83 13.50 2.44
C PHE A 91 1.13 14.53 3.33
N MET A 92 1.33 15.82 3.09
CA MET A 92 0.69 16.88 3.89
C MET A 92 -0.83 16.86 3.73
N ALA A 93 -1.33 16.67 2.51
CA ALA A 93 -2.76 16.56 2.26
C ALA A 93 -3.35 15.34 3.00
N ASP A 94 -2.69 14.19 2.91
CA ASP A 94 -3.16 12.96 3.54
C ASP A 94 -3.15 13.07 5.08
N ILE A 95 -2.09 13.59 5.68
CA ILE A 95 -2.00 13.86 7.13
C ILE A 95 -3.11 14.82 7.57
N TYR A 96 -3.43 15.84 6.78
CA TYR A 96 -4.54 16.74 7.06
C TYR A 96 -5.88 15.98 7.09
N PHE A 97 -6.15 15.11 6.11
CA PHE A 97 -7.37 14.31 6.07
C PHE A 97 -7.44 13.28 7.18
N ILE A 98 -6.31 12.66 7.59
CA ILE A 98 -6.26 11.80 8.77
C ILE A 98 -6.70 12.59 10.01
N GLY A 99 -6.15 13.77 10.22
CA GLY A 99 -6.50 14.65 11.34
C GLY A 99 -7.96 15.11 11.30
N TYR A 100 -8.47 15.45 10.12
CA TYR A 100 -9.86 15.84 9.92
C TYR A 100 -10.83 14.70 10.26
N ASN A 101 -10.62 13.52 9.68
CA ASN A 101 -11.44 12.33 9.91
C ASN A 101 -11.40 11.91 11.38
N ASN A 102 -10.21 11.97 12.01
CA ASN A 102 -10.06 11.61 13.42
C ASN A 102 -10.81 12.59 14.34
N ARG A 103 -10.74 13.90 14.08
CA ARG A 103 -11.53 14.88 14.87
C ARG A 103 -13.03 14.60 14.76
N ARG A 104 -13.54 14.34 13.55
CA ARG A 104 -14.95 13.99 13.34
C ARG A 104 -15.33 12.70 14.06
N TYR A 105 -14.48 11.68 13.98
CA TYR A 105 -14.67 10.43 14.70
C TYR A 105 -14.80 10.65 16.22
N GLN A 106 -13.90 11.45 16.82
CA GLN A 106 -13.92 11.74 18.26
C GLN A 106 -15.23 12.45 18.67
N VAL A 107 -15.64 13.48 17.92
CA VAL A 107 -16.89 14.22 18.20
C VAL A 107 -18.11 13.32 18.20
N PHE A 108 -18.26 12.44 17.20
CA PHE A 108 -19.40 11.52 17.16
C PHE A 108 -19.31 10.42 18.21
N ARG A 109 -18.10 9.97 18.54
CA ARG A 109 -17.86 8.99 19.60
C ARG A 109 -18.22 9.55 20.98
N GLU A 110 -17.80 10.76 21.27
CA GLU A 110 -18.17 11.45 22.53
C GLU A 110 -19.68 11.66 22.63
N ALA A 111 -20.33 12.08 21.54
CA ALA A 111 -21.78 12.23 21.49
C ALA A 111 -22.52 10.90 21.71
N LEU A 112 -21.97 9.78 21.21
CA LEU A 112 -22.54 8.45 21.44
C LEU A 112 -22.44 8.04 22.91
N PHE A 113 -21.28 8.28 23.54
CA PHE A 113 -21.11 8.01 24.97
C PHE A 113 -22.05 8.86 25.84
N ALA A 114 -22.13 10.18 25.57
CA ALA A 114 -23.07 11.04 26.28
C ALA A 114 -24.53 10.58 26.12
N PHE A 115 -24.91 10.09 24.92
CA PHE A 115 -26.24 9.52 24.69
C PHE A 115 -26.47 8.27 25.53
N ASP A 116 -25.51 7.33 25.60
CA ASP A 116 -25.60 6.08 26.34
C ASP A 116 -25.63 6.33 27.87
N ASP A 117 -24.92 7.40 28.32
CA ASP A 117 -24.91 7.83 29.74
C ASP A 117 -26.15 8.68 30.12
N GLY A 118 -27.02 9.02 29.18
CA GLY A 118 -28.19 9.87 29.39
C GLY A 118 -27.86 11.36 29.57
N GLU A 119 -26.68 11.77 29.20
CA GLU A 119 -26.22 13.16 29.27
C GLU A 119 -26.53 13.97 28.00
N PRO A 120 -26.63 15.32 28.11
CA PRO A 120 -26.81 16.17 26.93
C PRO A 120 -25.65 15.98 25.93
N ASN A 121 -25.96 15.66 24.68
CA ASN A 121 -24.96 15.51 23.62
C ASN A 121 -25.06 16.64 22.60
N LEU A 122 -24.03 16.79 21.76
CA LEU A 122 -23.92 17.83 20.71
C LEU A 122 -24.97 17.65 19.59
N PHE A 123 -25.63 16.49 19.49
CA PHE A 123 -26.54 16.15 18.40
C PHE A 123 -27.88 15.63 18.94
N PRO A 124 -28.69 16.46 19.63
CA PRO A 124 -29.93 15.99 20.28
C PRO A 124 -30.99 15.49 19.29
N SER A 125 -30.86 15.78 18.00
CA SER A 125 -31.75 15.31 16.93
C SER A 125 -31.39 13.94 16.39
N LEU A 126 -30.24 13.38 16.76
CA LEU A 126 -29.78 12.06 16.29
C LEU A 126 -30.11 10.99 17.31
N ASN A 127 -30.71 9.90 16.82
CA ASN A 127 -30.89 8.71 17.63
C ASN A 127 -29.56 7.92 17.72
N ARG A 128 -29.53 6.95 18.65
CA ARG A 128 -28.34 6.11 18.89
C ARG A 128 -27.80 5.45 17.63
N ASP A 129 -28.68 4.88 16.80
CA ASP A 129 -28.27 4.19 15.57
C ASP A 129 -27.65 5.14 14.55
N ALA A 130 -28.12 6.38 14.47
CA ALA A 130 -27.52 7.39 13.63
C ALA A 130 -26.15 7.82 14.14
N LEU A 131 -25.97 7.93 15.46
CA LEU A 131 -24.64 8.20 16.05
C LEU A 131 -23.66 7.08 15.77
N VAL A 132 -24.06 5.81 15.96
CA VAL A 132 -23.22 4.64 15.65
C VAL A 132 -22.79 4.64 14.17
N ARG A 133 -23.74 4.86 13.23
CA ARG A 133 -23.40 4.94 11.80
C ARG A 133 -22.38 6.04 11.50
N ASN A 134 -22.49 7.20 12.14
CA ASN A 134 -21.54 8.30 11.96
C ASN A 134 -20.15 7.96 12.54
N VAL A 135 -20.11 7.34 13.73
CA VAL A 135 -18.86 6.84 14.33
C VAL A 135 -18.15 5.87 13.38
N ASP A 136 -18.89 4.88 12.85
CA ASP A 136 -18.35 3.88 11.94
C ASP A 136 -17.89 4.50 10.60
N TYR A 137 -18.66 5.46 10.07
CA TYR A 137 -18.31 6.17 8.85
C TYR A 137 -16.98 6.92 8.98
N TRP A 138 -16.82 7.75 10.03
CA TRP A 138 -15.61 8.54 10.22
C TRP A 138 -14.42 7.68 10.62
N ARG A 139 -14.64 6.60 11.38
CA ARG A 139 -13.62 5.60 11.68
C ARG A 139 -13.06 4.97 10.41
N ARG A 140 -13.93 4.47 9.52
CA ARG A 140 -13.51 3.86 8.25
C ARG A 140 -12.75 4.86 7.37
N ASN A 141 -13.22 6.08 7.26
CA ASN A 141 -12.54 7.12 6.47
C ASN A 141 -11.14 7.42 7.03
N ARG A 142 -11.00 7.52 8.35
CA ARG A 142 -9.69 7.68 9.00
C ARG A 142 -8.77 6.50 8.70
N ASP A 143 -9.26 5.28 8.87
CA ASP A 143 -8.46 4.07 8.69
C ASP A 143 -8.05 3.90 7.21
N LEU A 144 -8.91 4.27 6.26
CA LEU A 144 -8.59 4.31 4.83
C LEU A 144 -7.52 5.36 4.49
N THR A 145 -7.58 6.56 5.08
CA THR A 145 -6.53 7.58 4.86
C THR A 145 -5.20 7.15 5.45
N ILE A 146 -5.19 6.50 6.62
CA ILE A 146 -3.94 5.92 7.18
C ILE A 146 -3.36 4.85 6.24
N LEU A 147 -4.20 4.01 5.66
CA LEU A 147 -3.77 3.02 4.67
C LEU A 147 -3.21 3.71 3.42
N LEU A 148 -3.87 4.78 2.95
CA LEU A 148 -3.43 5.56 1.79
C LEU A 148 -2.03 6.16 2.01
N LEU A 149 -1.73 6.65 3.23
CA LEU A 149 -0.39 7.11 3.59
C LEU A 149 0.66 6.02 3.35
N GLY A 150 0.37 4.79 3.78
CA GLY A 150 1.23 3.63 3.55
C GLY A 150 1.43 3.32 2.07
N VAL A 151 0.36 3.43 1.27
CA VAL A 151 0.42 3.24 -0.19
C VAL A 151 1.28 4.30 -0.85
N ILE A 152 1.10 5.58 -0.53
CA ILE A 152 1.92 6.69 -1.06
C ILE A 152 3.40 6.45 -0.73
N TYR A 153 3.69 6.03 0.51
CA TYR A 153 5.05 5.71 0.93
C TYR A 153 5.65 4.54 0.14
N ALA A 154 4.89 3.46 -0.05
CA ALA A 154 5.33 2.31 -0.84
C ALA A 154 5.59 2.69 -2.31
N LEU A 155 4.68 3.47 -2.91
CA LEU A 155 4.85 3.97 -4.28
C LEU A 155 6.09 4.86 -4.44
N ASN A 156 6.41 5.69 -3.44
CA ASN A 156 7.64 6.47 -3.43
C ASN A 156 8.91 5.59 -3.50
N ILE A 157 8.93 4.47 -2.77
CA ILE A 157 10.07 3.55 -2.79
C ILE A 157 10.17 2.83 -4.15
N ILE A 158 9.03 2.40 -4.68
CA ILE A 158 8.95 1.73 -5.99
C ILE A 158 9.39 2.67 -7.11
N ASP A 159 8.89 3.91 -7.12
CA ASP A 159 9.25 4.94 -8.11
C ASP A 159 10.77 5.21 -8.11
N ALA A 160 11.38 5.37 -6.95
CA ALA A 160 12.83 5.56 -6.84
C ALA A 160 13.63 4.36 -7.39
N ASN A 161 13.12 3.13 -7.16
CA ASN A 161 13.76 1.92 -7.69
C ASN A 161 13.65 1.84 -9.21
N VAL A 162 12.45 2.06 -9.75
CA VAL A 162 12.18 2.04 -11.20
C VAL A 162 12.97 3.11 -11.92
N ASP A 163 12.99 4.34 -11.41
CA ASP A 163 13.75 5.45 -11.99
C ASP A 163 15.26 5.13 -12.07
N ALA A 164 15.80 4.47 -11.05
CA ALA A 164 17.20 4.07 -11.04
C ALA A 164 17.49 2.95 -12.07
N HIS A 165 16.58 1.98 -12.24
CA HIS A 165 16.70 0.95 -13.27
C HIS A 165 16.63 1.54 -14.68
N LEU A 166 15.75 2.52 -14.88
CA LEU A 166 15.59 3.19 -16.17
C LEU A 166 16.70 4.20 -16.48
N SER A 167 17.58 4.50 -15.52
CA SER A 167 18.66 5.47 -15.71
C SER A 167 19.68 5.06 -16.77
N GLY A 168 19.74 3.78 -17.15
CA GLY A 168 20.59 3.25 -18.21
C GLY A 168 19.98 3.33 -19.61
N PHE A 169 18.68 3.65 -19.70
CA PHE A 169 18.00 3.80 -20.98
C PHE A 169 18.02 5.27 -21.38
N ASP A 170 18.96 5.64 -22.23
CA ASP A 170 19.00 6.98 -22.82
C ASP A 170 18.19 6.97 -24.12
N ILE A 171 17.00 7.54 -24.09
CA ILE A 171 16.12 7.67 -25.25
C ILE A 171 16.51 8.93 -26.06
N SER A 172 17.35 9.79 -25.49
CA SER A 172 17.67 11.09 -26.06
C SER A 172 18.56 10.99 -27.33
N ASP A 173 19.29 9.89 -27.48
CA ASP A 173 20.17 9.69 -28.63
C ASP A 173 19.44 9.27 -29.91
N GLU A 174 18.23 8.71 -29.78
CA GLU A 174 17.50 8.18 -30.93
C GLU A 174 16.36 9.11 -31.42
N LEU A 175 15.92 10.05 -30.59
CA LEU A 175 14.79 10.92 -30.92
C LEU A 175 15.10 12.37 -30.55
N SER A 176 15.34 13.23 -31.54
CA SER A 176 15.47 14.67 -31.33
C SER A 176 14.28 15.42 -31.91
N LEU A 177 13.62 16.23 -31.03
CA LEU A 177 12.56 17.15 -31.43
C LEU A 177 13.18 18.57 -31.56
N ALA A 178 13.19 19.11 -32.74
CA ALA A 178 13.59 20.49 -32.98
C ALA A 178 12.34 21.31 -33.37
N ILE A 179 12.10 22.39 -32.62
CA ILE A 179 11.06 23.36 -32.95
C ILE A 179 11.80 24.59 -33.51
N GLU A 180 11.59 24.84 -34.79
CA GLU A 180 12.25 25.96 -35.48
C GLU A 180 11.15 26.88 -36.04
N PRO A 181 11.36 28.21 -35.96
CA PRO A 181 10.52 29.14 -36.71
C PRO A 181 10.72 28.90 -38.19
N SER A 182 9.65 28.74 -38.95
CA SER A 182 9.71 28.54 -40.39
C SER A 182 8.98 29.66 -41.12
N MET A 183 9.60 30.16 -42.16
CA MET A 183 8.95 31.07 -43.10
C MET A 183 8.64 30.30 -44.39
N GLN A 184 7.36 30.10 -44.67
CA GLN A 184 6.95 29.54 -45.95
C GLN A 184 6.41 30.63 -46.87
N GLN A 185 6.91 30.66 -48.08
CA GLN A 185 6.41 31.51 -49.16
C GLN A 185 5.31 30.76 -49.89
N PHE A 186 4.07 31.23 -49.76
CA PHE A 186 2.93 30.77 -50.57
C PHE A 186 2.67 31.76 -51.68
N ALA A 187 3.04 31.42 -52.91
CA ALA A 187 2.92 32.29 -54.10
C ALA A 187 3.76 33.61 -53.97
N ALA A 188 3.92 34.34 -55.06
CA ALA A 188 4.94 35.40 -55.22
C ALA A 188 4.84 36.61 -54.24
N GLN A 189 3.82 36.70 -53.37
CA GLN A 189 3.61 37.86 -52.50
C GLN A 189 3.19 37.59 -51.04
N ASN A 190 2.88 36.34 -50.66
CA ASN A 190 2.40 36.05 -49.28
C ASN A 190 3.43 35.18 -48.52
N GLN A 191 4.01 35.77 -47.47
CA GLN A 191 4.86 35.09 -46.51
C GLN A 191 4.04 34.69 -45.26
N ALA A 192 3.99 33.42 -44.91
CA ALA A 192 3.41 32.97 -43.67
C ALA A 192 4.52 32.58 -42.68
N LEU A 193 4.43 33.13 -41.46
CA LEU A 193 5.25 32.74 -40.34
C LEU A 193 4.60 31.52 -39.67
N GLY A 194 5.35 30.44 -39.55
CA GLY A 194 4.90 29.20 -38.94
C GLY A 194 5.95 28.63 -37.98
N LEU A 195 5.57 27.61 -37.24
CA LEU A 195 6.46 26.77 -36.43
C LEU A 195 6.58 25.40 -37.12
N SER A 196 7.78 25.00 -37.44
CA SER A 196 8.06 23.66 -37.95
C SER A 196 8.57 22.78 -36.83
N VAL A 197 7.95 21.61 -36.70
CA VAL A 197 8.34 20.58 -35.75
C VAL A 197 9.05 19.49 -36.53
N LYS A 198 10.35 19.34 -36.29
CA LYS A 198 11.17 18.31 -36.96
C LYS A 198 11.46 17.19 -35.96
N LEU A 199 11.01 16.00 -36.29
CA LEU A 199 11.38 14.76 -35.60
C LEU A 199 12.55 14.14 -36.39
N LYS A 200 13.71 14.04 -35.76
CA LYS A 200 14.85 13.32 -36.32
C LYS A 200 14.97 11.97 -35.64
N PHE A 201 14.88 10.91 -36.39
CA PHE A 201 15.18 9.54 -35.98
C PHE A 201 16.60 9.24 -36.46
N LYS A 202 17.42 8.68 -35.54
CA LYS A 202 18.81 8.30 -35.87
C LYS A 202 18.91 6.79 -35.91
#